data_12911d37fd7e2db3e8c02ccbd00c5aa3
#
_entry.id   12911d37fd7e2db3e8c02ccbd00c5aa3
#
_cell.length_a   1.000
_cell.length_b   1.000
_cell.length_c   1.000
_cell.angle_alpha   90.00
_cell.angle_beta   90.00
_cell.angle_gamma   90.00
#
_symmetry.space_group_name_H-M   'P 1'
#
loop_
_entity.id
_entity.type
_entity.pdbx_description
1 polymer ?
#
loop_
_entity_poly.entity_id
_entity_poly.type
_entity_poly.pdbx_seq_one_letter_code
_entity_poly.pdbx_strand_id
1 'polypeptide(L)'
;MKKTINSVRQLLSGLAIVLASSFMMTAHAETVTIEHVKGTAQFTEVPQRVVVLGHGSLDVLDKIGVQPVGAPHSLLPDYLASYKDTTANTGSLSEPDFEAIYMLKPDIIIAENRMLKVYGKLAQIAPTVMFSIEGDKYWADAQQNWRVLGDIFGKQAEVEAIIKETQASITAVNDKVASDETSAMMLMNNGNNIAMFNKGSRFSIIFDDFGFVESKSATVAPIKGTHGNLISFEYIADAKPEVLYVLDREKAIGKSEGRAQQLFDNPLVAATPAAQHGNIVYLDSSAWYLAGGGVTAIHRMLSDIERTIQ
;
A
#
# COMPACT_ATOMS: atom_id res chain seq x y z
N MET A 1 19.17 60.16 -86.35
CA MET A 1 18.55 61.00 -85.29
C MET A 1 17.78 60.13 -84.37
N LYS A 2 17.93 60.40 -83.08
CA LYS A 2 17.23 59.87 -81.88
C LYS A 2 17.63 58.52 -81.39
N LYS A 3 18.36 58.62 -80.31
CA LYS A 3 18.73 57.66 -79.31
C LYS A 3 17.51 57.08 -78.60
N THR A 4 17.56 55.82 -78.24
CA THR A 4 16.77 55.31 -77.21
C THR A 4 17.65 54.43 -76.31
N ILE A 5 17.78 54.85 -75.10
CA ILE A 5 18.54 54.23 -74.03
C ILE A 5 17.67 53.10 -73.42
N ASN A 6 18.14 51.88 -73.49
CA ASN A 6 17.51 50.80 -72.72
C ASN A 6 18.38 50.50 -71.52
N SER A 7 17.84 50.83 -70.33
CA SER A 7 18.37 50.53 -69.01
C SER A 7 18.19 49.05 -68.68
N VAL A 8 19.33 48.41 -68.60
CA VAL A 8 19.37 47.03 -68.01
C VAL A 8 19.09 47.10 -66.52
N ARG A 9 17.95 46.64 -66.17
CA ARG A 9 17.62 46.31 -64.75
C ARG A 9 18.13 44.91 -64.46
N GLN A 10 19.26 44.82 -63.81
CA GLN A 10 19.71 43.56 -63.17
C GLN A 10 18.83 43.23 -61.99
N LEU A 11 18.10 42.17 -62.12
CA LEU A 11 17.41 41.49 -61.01
C LEU A 11 18.45 40.69 -60.24
N LEU A 12 18.89 41.21 -59.09
CA LEU A 12 19.61 40.50 -58.08
C LEU A 12 18.58 39.65 -57.31
N SER A 13 18.43 38.39 -57.73
CA SER A 13 17.71 37.40 -56.94
C SER A 13 18.57 37.01 -55.72
N GLY A 14 18.34 37.68 -54.62
CA GLY A 14 18.92 37.29 -53.34
C GLY A 14 18.31 35.95 -52.84
N LEU A 15 19.08 34.88 -52.96
CA LEU A 15 18.77 33.57 -52.37
C LEU A 15 18.96 33.68 -50.85
N ALA A 16 17.91 34.03 -50.14
CA ALA A 16 17.90 33.97 -48.68
C ALA A 16 17.85 32.50 -48.27
N ILE A 17 18.99 31.92 -47.98
CA ILE A 17 19.09 30.62 -47.28
C ILE A 17 18.70 30.88 -45.83
N VAL A 18 17.43 30.57 -45.50
CA VAL A 18 16.97 30.47 -44.11
C VAL A 18 17.58 29.19 -43.55
N LEU A 19 18.71 29.30 -42.86
CA LEU A 19 19.18 28.25 -41.96
C LEU A 19 18.16 28.13 -40.83
N ALA A 20 17.20 27.24 -41.01
CA ALA A 20 16.39 26.72 -39.91
C ALA A 20 17.32 25.89 -39.01
N SER A 21 17.96 26.55 -38.06
CA SER A 21 18.63 25.88 -36.94
C SER A 21 17.57 25.15 -36.15
N SER A 22 17.37 23.88 -36.48
CA SER A 22 16.61 22.97 -35.66
C SER A 22 17.36 22.84 -34.33
N PHE A 23 17.01 23.67 -33.37
CA PHE A 23 17.34 23.40 -31.98
C PHE A 23 16.67 22.07 -31.61
N MET A 24 17.38 20.97 -31.80
CA MET A 24 17.06 19.74 -31.09
C MET A 24 17.24 20.08 -29.61
N MET A 25 16.14 20.45 -28.93
CA MET A 25 16.06 20.36 -27.50
C MET A 25 16.27 18.87 -27.20
N THR A 26 17.48 18.50 -26.86
CA THR A 26 17.72 17.26 -26.13
C THR A 26 16.97 17.44 -24.82
N ALA A 27 15.75 16.90 -24.75
CA ALA A 27 15.09 16.68 -23.49
C ALA A 27 16.04 15.76 -22.70
N HIS A 28 16.81 16.34 -21.80
CA HIS A 28 17.46 15.56 -20.75
C HIS A 28 16.30 14.98 -19.97
N ALA A 29 16.08 13.67 -20.10
CA ALA A 29 15.19 12.96 -19.21
C ALA A 29 15.74 13.20 -17.80
N GLU A 30 14.96 13.86 -16.97
CA GLU A 30 15.33 14.14 -15.59
C GLU A 30 15.45 12.79 -14.88
N THR A 31 16.62 12.50 -14.32
CA THR A 31 16.85 11.24 -13.60
C THR A 31 16.04 11.28 -12.31
N VAL A 32 15.05 10.41 -12.20
CA VAL A 32 14.29 10.21 -10.97
C VAL A 32 15.13 9.38 -10.00
N THR A 33 15.47 9.96 -8.86
CA THR A 33 16.21 9.29 -7.79
C THR A 33 15.24 8.98 -6.65
N ILE A 34 15.12 7.72 -6.31
CA ILE A 34 14.21 7.20 -5.29
C ILE A 34 15.02 6.70 -4.12
N GLU A 35 14.79 7.29 -2.95
CA GLU A 35 15.28 6.77 -1.68
C GLU A 35 14.32 5.73 -1.10
N HIS A 36 14.85 4.64 -0.59
CA HIS A 36 14.07 3.57 0.04
C HIS A 36 14.87 2.89 1.16
N VAL A 37 14.23 2.04 1.96
CA VAL A 37 14.83 1.45 3.19
C VAL A 37 16.11 0.61 2.95
N LYS A 38 16.49 0.34 1.71
CA LYS A 38 17.70 -0.41 1.35
C LYS A 38 18.72 0.41 0.56
N GLY A 39 18.48 1.69 0.33
CA GLY A 39 19.36 2.57 -0.42
C GLY A 39 18.61 3.45 -1.41
N THR A 40 19.22 3.67 -2.56
CA THR A 40 18.66 4.50 -3.63
C THR A 40 18.55 3.71 -4.94
N ALA A 41 17.48 3.98 -5.70
CA ALA A 41 17.33 3.53 -7.09
C ALA A 41 17.22 4.75 -8.00
N GLN A 42 17.73 4.64 -9.23
CA GLN A 42 17.71 5.73 -10.20
C GLN A 42 17.10 5.26 -11.51
N PHE A 43 16.24 6.10 -12.10
CA PHE A 43 15.55 5.84 -13.35
C PHE A 43 15.72 7.04 -14.26
N THR A 44 16.21 6.80 -15.48
CA THR A 44 16.34 7.82 -16.53
C THR A 44 15.12 7.84 -17.46
N GLU A 45 14.29 6.81 -17.40
CA GLU A 45 13.06 6.64 -18.17
C GLU A 45 11.99 6.00 -17.28
N VAL A 46 10.72 6.20 -17.63
CA VAL A 46 9.60 5.54 -16.93
C VAL A 46 9.68 4.04 -17.19
N PRO A 47 9.76 3.20 -16.13
CA PRO A 47 9.84 1.76 -16.27
C PRO A 47 8.63 1.18 -17.00
N GLN A 48 8.87 0.21 -17.91
CA GLN A 48 7.84 -0.42 -18.73
C GLN A 48 7.59 -1.89 -18.35
N ARG A 49 8.59 -2.55 -17.78
CA ARG A 49 8.53 -3.97 -17.39
C ARG A 49 8.59 -4.10 -15.88
N VAL A 50 7.46 -3.82 -15.27
CA VAL A 50 7.33 -3.77 -13.80
C VAL A 50 7.07 -5.16 -13.25
N VAL A 51 7.89 -5.60 -12.30
CA VAL A 51 7.57 -6.73 -11.42
C VAL A 51 7.23 -6.18 -10.04
N VAL A 52 6.09 -6.56 -9.50
CA VAL A 52 5.66 -6.18 -8.15
C VAL A 52 5.58 -7.41 -7.25
N LEU A 53 6.15 -7.34 -6.05
CA LEU A 53 6.24 -8.44 -5.08
C LEU A 53 5.52 -8.13 -3.76
N GLY A 54 4.39 -7.42 -3.86
CA GLY A 54 3.53 -7.08 -2.74
C GLY A 54 2.14 -6.67 -3.21
N HIS A 55 1.09 -7.08 -2.48
CA HIS A 55 -0.29 -6.79 -2.87
C HIS A 55 -0.70 -5.35 -2.58
N GLY A 56 -0.11 -4.71 -1.56
CA GLY A 56 -0.34 -3.29 -1.30
C GLY A 56 0.17 -2.40 -2.43
N SER A 57 1.40 -2.65 -2.88
CA SER A 57 1.98 -1.95 -4.03
C SER A 57 1.24 -2.26 -5.33
N LEU A 58 0.79 -3.51 -5.52
CA LEU A 58 -0.04 -3.90 -6.67
C LEU A 58 -1.37 -3.14 -6.70
N ASP A 59 -2.02 -2.96 -5.55
CA ASP A 59 -3.25 -2.18 -5.40
C ASP A 59 -3.03 -0.70 -5.78
N VAL A 60 -1.90 -0.11 -5.39
CA VAL A 60 -1.57 1.27 -5.80
C VAL A 60 -1.34 1.35 -7.31
N LEU A 61 -0.58 0.41 -7.90
CA LEU A 61 -0.35 0.36 -9.35
C LEU A 61 -1.66 0.23 -10.12
N ASP A 62 -2.59 -0.60 -9.64
CA ASP A 62 -3.96 -0.74 -10.19
C ASP A 62 -4.67 0.61 -10.24
N LYS A 63 -4.66 1.35 -9.13
CA LYS A 63 -5.33 2.65 -9.01
C LYS A 63 -4.76 3.74 -9.92
N ILE A 64 -3.46 3.73 -10.15
CA ILE A 64 -2.80 4.71 -11.03
C ILE A 64 -2.67 4.22 -12.49
N GLY A 65 -3.24 3.06 -12.81
CA GLY A 65 -3.29 2.51 -14.17
C GLY A 65 -1.95 2.00 -14.70
N VAL A 66 -1.07 1.50 -13.82
CA VAL A 66 0.21 0.88 -14.21
C VAL A 66 0.05 -0.64 -14.20
N GLN A 67 0.23 -1.26 -15.38
CA GLN A 67 0.11 -2.71 -15.54
C GLN A 67 1.46 -3.39 -15.36
N PRO A 68 1.67 -4.21 -14.30
CA PRO A 68 2.89 -4.99 -14.15
C PRO A 68 2.93 -6.19 -15.12
N VAL A 69 4.14 -6.64 -15.45
CA VAL A 69 4.36 -7.87 -16.23
C VAL A 69 4.41 -9.12 -15.35
N GLY A 70 4.61 -8.96 -14.04
CA GLY A 70 4.67 -10.06 -13.07
C GLY A 70 4.22 -9.64 -11.68
N ALA A 71 3.47 -10.52 -11.02
CA ALA A 71 2.96 -10.34 -9.66
C ALA A 71 2.83 -11.71 -8.94
N PRO A 72 2.82 -11.76 -7.57
CA PRO A 72 2.51 -12.99 -6.84
C PRO A 72 1.03 -13.35 -7.03
N HIS A 73 0.73 -14.59 -7.45
CA HIS A 73 -0.65 -15.02 -7.65
C HIS A 73 -1.28 -15.65 -6.40
N SER A 74 -0.48 -16.00 -5.41
CA SER A 74 -0.98 -16.59 -4.17
C SER A 74 -1.69 -15.54 -3.32
N LEU A 75 -2.85 -15.88 -2.78
CA LEU A 75 -3.61 -15.07 -1.83
C LEU A 75 -3.96 -13.66 -2.36
N LEU A 76 -4.09 -13.50 -3.69
CA LEU A 76 -4.54 -12.23 -4.26
C LEU A 76 -5.91 -11.85 -3.66
N PRO A 77 -6.07 -10.61 -3.18
CA PRO A 77 -7.39 -10.07 -2.85
C PRO A 77 -8.35 -10.20 -4.03
N ASP A 78 -9.64 -10.34 -3.75
CA ASP A 78 -10.69 -10.50 -4.76
C ASP A 78 -10.70 -9.37 -5.80
N TYR A 79 -10.47 -8.12 -5.36
CA TYR A 79 -10.41 -6.95 -6.23
C TYR A 79 -9.14 -6.87 -7.11
N LEU A 80 -8.13 -7.71 -6.84
CA LEU A 80 -6.93 -7.87 -7.67
C LEU A 80 -6.90 -9.22 -8.42
N ALA A 81 -7.97 -9.99 -8.38
CA ALA A 81 -7.99 -11.37 -8.92
C ALA A 81 -7.68 -11.44 -10.42
N SER A 82 -8.03 -10.40 -11.19
CA SER A 82 -7.75 -10.30 -12.64
C SER A 82 -6.26 -10.32 -12.99
N TYR A 83 -5.39 -9.97 -12.05
CA TYR A 83 -3.94 -10.04 -12.27
C TYR A 83 -3.41 -11.47 -12.44
N LYS A 84 -4.17 -12.52 -12.05
CA LYS A 84 -3.82 -13.90 -12.37
C LYS A 84 -3.82 -14.18 -13.87
N ASP A 85 -4.66 -13.47 -14.61
CA ASP A 85 -4.81 -13.68 -16.05
C ASP A 85 -3.94 -12.73 -16.87
N THR A 86 -3.51 -11.61 -16.29
CA THR A 86 -2.81 -10.53 -16.99
C THR A 86 -1.34 -10.39 -16.65
N THR A 87 -0.84 -11.12 -15.65
CA THR A 87 0.57 -11.10 -15.23
C THR A 87 1.18 -12.49 -15.18
N ALA A 88 2.48 -12.59 -15.30
CA ALA A 88 3.19 -13.82 -14.96
C ALA A 88 3.25 -14.00 -13.44
N ASN A 89 3.13 -15.25 -12.99
CA ASN A 89 3.27 -15.58 -11.57
C ASN A 89 4.73 -15.48 -11.13
N THR A 90 5.00 -14.65 -10.12
CA THR A 90 6.34 -14.45 -9.55
C THR A 90 6.55 -15.16 -8.21
N GLY A 91 5.75 -16.16 -7.90
CA GLY A 91 5.82 -16.94 -6.67
C GLY A 91 4.79 -16.51 -5.63
N SER A 92 5.19 -16.47 -4.36
CA SER A 92 4.34 -16.07 -3.24
C SER A 92 4.82 -14.76 -2.60
N LEU A 93 4.01 -14.21 -1.69
CA LEU A 93 4.38 -13.02 -0.90
C LEU A 93 5.61 -13.22 0.01
N SER A 94 6.06 -14.46 0.22
CA SER A 94 7.20 -14.75 1.10
C SER A 94 8.33 -15.49 0.39
N GLU A 95 8.03 -16.13 -0.73
CA GLU A 95 8.95 -16.96 -1.51
C GLU A 95 8.84 -16.55 -2.98
N PRO A 96 9.65 -15.58 -3.44
CA PRO A 96 9.66 -15.15 -4.83
C PRO A 96 10.31 -16.20 -5.72
N ASP A 97 9.77 -16.40 -6.91
CA ASP A 97 10.36 -17.22 -7.97
C ASP A 97 11.40 -16.38 -8.75
N PHE A 98 12.65 -16.47 -8.35
CA PHE A 98 13.74 -15.70 -8.95
C PHE A 98 13.95 -16.03 -10.44
N GLU A 99 13.70 -17.27 -10.87
CA GLU A 99 13.84 -17.66 -12.26
C GLU A 99 12.74 -17.02 -13.12
N ALA A 100 11.49 -17.11 -12.68
CA ALA A 100 10.38 -16.46 -13.33
C ALA A 100 10.59 -14.93 -13.41
N ILE A 101 11.03 -14.30 -12.32
CA ILE A 101 11.31 -12.85 -12.28
C ILE A 101 12.41 -12.50 -13.29
N TYR A 102 13.52 -13.26 -13.30
CA TYR A 102 14.64 -13.03 -14.21
C TYR A 102 14.21 -13.16 -15.69
N MET A 103 13.41 -14.17 -16.01
CA MET A 103 12.91 -14.39 -17.38
C MET A 103 11.98 -13.28 -17.87
N LEU A 104 11.33 -12.56 -16.97
CA LEU A 104 10.51 -11.40 -17.30
C LEU A 104 11.34 -10.18 -17.73
N LYS A 105 12.66 -10.19 -17.49
CA LYS A 105 13.57 -9.07 -17.79
C LYS A 105 13.00 -7.73 -17.32
N PRO A 106 12.71 -7.59 -16.01
CA PRO A 106 12.15 -6.36 -15.49
C PRO A 106 13.17 -5.21 -15.61
N ASP A 107 12.67 -4.01 -15.78
CA ASP A 107 13.43 -2.76 -15.64
C ASP A 107 13.24 -2.13 -14.24
N ILE A 108 12.27 -2.62 -13.49
CA ILE A 108 12.08 -2.33 -12.07
C ILE A 108 11.44 -3.52 -11.32
N ILE A 109 11.88 -3.71 -10.09
CA ILE A 109 11.21 -4.59 -9.12
C ILE A 109 10.71 -3.72 -7.95
N ILE A 110 9.41 -3.79 -7.67
CA ILE A 110 8.79 -3.16 -6.51
C ILE A 110 8.54 -4.24 -5.48
N ALA A 111 9.13 -4.10 -4.30
CA ALA A 111 9.07 -5.11 -3.25
C ALA A 111 8.65 -4.51 -1.90
N GLU A 112 8.12 -5.34 -1.02
CA GLU A 112 7.63 -4.95 0.30
C GLU A 112 8.37 -5.69 1.42
N ASN A 113 8.08 -5.35 2.68
CA ASN A 113 8.74 -5.85 3.90
C ASN A 113 9.04 -7.35 3.91
N ARG A 114 8.18 -8.19 3.33
CA ARG A 114 8.37 -9.64 3.28
C ARG A 114 9.60 -10.05 2.47
N MET A 115 10.02 -9.19 1.52
CA MET A 115 11.18 -9.39 0.65
C MET A 115 12.50 -8.84 1.20
N LEU A 116 12.51 -8.21 2.38
CA LEU A 116 13.69 -7.58 2.99
C LEU A 116 14.92 -8.50 3.06
N LYS A 117 14.70 -9.79 3.37
CA LYS A 117 15.79 -10.78 3.52
C LYS A 117 16.41 -11.17 2.18
N VAL A 118 15.67 -11.03 1.09
CA VAL A 118 16.08 -11.44 -0.26
C VAL A 118 16.37 -10.26 -1.18
N TYR A 119 16.29 -9.02 -0.67
CA TYR A 119 16.54 -7.80 -1.44
C TYR A 119 17.80 -7.86 -2.29
N GLY A 120 18.94 -8.32 -1.74
CA GLY A 120 20.20 -8.38 -2.47
C GLY A 120 20.17 -9.31 -3.70
N LYS A 121 19.32 -10.36 -3.69
CA LYS A 121 19.12 -11.22 -4.86
C LYS A 121 18.23 -10.56 -5.90
N LEU A 122 17.20 -9.83 -5.47
CA LEU A 122 16.32 -9.07 -6.36
C LEU A 122 17.10 -7.97 -7.06
N ALA A 123 17.93 -7.23 -6.33
CA ALA A 123 18.76 -6.14 -6.84
C ALA A 123 19.84 -6.60 -7.85
N GLN A 124 20.16 -7.90 -7.90
CA GLN A 124 21.02 -8.50 -8.93
C GLN A 124 20.27 -8.73 -10.25
N ILE A 125 18.94 -8.76 -10.23
CA ILE A 125 18.11 -8.97 -11.42
C ILE A 125 17.77 -7.62 -12.07
N ALA A 126 17.31 -6.65 -11.28
CA ALA A 126 16.93 -5.31 -11.76
C ALA A 126 16.97 -4.28 -10.62
N PRO A 127 16.97 -2.97 -10.93
CA PRO A 127 16.74 -1.92 -9.93
C PRO A 127 15.53 -2.26 -9.07
N THR A 128 15.72 -2.31 -7.75
CA THR A 128 14.69 -2.77 -6.81
C THR A 128 14.38 -1.68 -5.81
N VAL A 129 13.13 -1.23 -5.77
CA VAL A 129 12.59 -0.29 -4.77
C VAL A 129 11.91 -1.09 -3.67
N MET A 130 12.27 -0.82 -2.43
CA MET A 130 11.77 -1.54 -1.27
C MET A 130 10.86 -0.63 -0.42
N PHE A 131 9.57 -0.95 -0.37
CA PHE A 131 8.60 -0.27 0.45
C PHE A 131 8.45 -0.91 1.83
N SER A 132 8.21 -0.04 2.81
CA SER A 132 7.98 -0.41 4.20
C SER A 132 6.87 0.44 4.78
N ILE A 133 6.12 -0.13 5.73
CA ILE A 133 5.23 0.60 6.61
C ILE A 133 5.67 0.27 8.03
N GLU A 134 6.07 1.29 8.77
CA GLU A 134 6.44 1.17 10.18
C GLU A 134 5.21 1.28 11.07
N GLY A 135 5.28 0.62 12.23
CA GLY A 135 4.13 0.47 13.11
C GLY A 135 3.55 1.77 13.66
N ASP A 136 4.35 2.83 13.78
CA ASP A 136 3.95 4.11 14.36
C ASP A 136 3.66 5.22 13.32
N LYS A 137 3.72 4.89 12.03
CA LYS A 137 3.59 5.85 10.92
C LYS A 137 2.78 5.29 9.74
N TYR A 138 1.78 4.49 10.04
CA TYR A 138 1.12 3.70 9.01
C TYR A 138 0.62 4.55 7.82
N TRP A 139 -0.17 5.59 8.09
CA TRP A 139 -0.72 6.42 7.02
C TRP A 139 0.34 7.30 6.36
N ALA A 140 1.27 7.85 7.13
CA ALA A 140 2.36 8.65 6.60
C ALA A 140 3.25 7.84 5.65
N ASP A 141 3.61 6.61 6.01
CA ASP A 141 4.40 5.72 5.18
C ASP A 141 3.63 5.25 3.94
N ALA A 142 2.33 4.97 4.07
CA ALA A 142 1.47 4.64 2.92
C ALA A 142 1.45 5.77 1.90
N GLN A 143 1.22 7.02 2.35
CA GLN A 143 1.28 8.21 1.49
C GLN A 143 2.65 8.35 0.80
N GLN A 144 3.74 8.18 1.56
CA GLN A 144 5.08 8.28 0.99
C GLN A 144 5.34 7.21 -0.07
N ASN A 145 4.93 5.96 0.20
CA ASN A 145 5.03 4.87 -0.76
C ASN A 145 4.23 5.17 -2.04
N TRP A 146 3.03 5.73 -1.91
CA TRP A 146 2.21 6.12 -3.07
C TRP A 146 2.86 7.24 -3.88
N ARG A 147 3.41 8.29 -3.22
CA ARG A 147 4.15 9.37 -3.88
C ARG A 147 5.34 8.86 -4.66
N VAL A 148 6.11 7.95 -4.06
CA VAL A 148 7.24 7.31 -4.73
C VAL A 148 6.80 6.57 -6.00
N LEU A 149 5.68 5.84 -5.97
CA LEU A 149 5.12 5.22 -7.17
C LEU A 149 4.66 6.27 -8.18
N GLY A 150 4.05 7.35 -7.73
CA GLY A 150 3.69 8.49 -8.57
C GLY A 150 4.90 9.09 -9.29
N ASP A 151 6.01 9.28 -8.58
CA ASP A 151 7.25 9.83 -9.13
C ASP A 151 7.89 8.89 -10.16
N ILE A 152 7.96 7.57 -9.86
CA ILE A 152 8.51 6.57 -10.77
C ILE A 152 7.73 6.51 -12.10
N PHE A 153 6.40 6.60 -12.04
CA PHE A 153 5.52 6.38 -13.19
C PHE A 153 4.95 7.67 -13.80
N GLY A 154 5.37 8.86 -13.34
CA GLY A 154 4.86 10.14 -13.82
C GLY A 154 3.36 10.35 -13.52
N LYS A 155 2.89 9.86 -12.35
CA LYS A 155 1.50 9.84 -11.90
C LYS A 155 1.26 10.68 -10.63
N GLN A 156 2.07 11.71 -10.42
CA GLN A 156 2.04 12.53 -9.20
C GLN A 156 0.66 13.15 -8.95
N ALA A 157 0.04 13.69 -9.99
CA ALA A 157 -1.26 14.36 -9.85
C ALA A 157 -2.38 13.38 -9.45
N GLU A 158 -2.39 12.20 -10.06
CA GLU A 158 -3.35 11.13 -9.73
C GLU A 158 -3.15 10.65 -8.28
N VAL A 159 -1.90 10.44 -7.89
CA VAL A 159 -1.55 10.02 -6.52
C VAL A 159 -1.96 11.06 -5.49
N GLU A 160 -1.67 12.34 -5.69
CA GLU A 160 -2.07 13.38 -4.74
C GLU A 160 -3.60 13.53 -4.64
N ALA A 161 -4.34 13.30 -5.72
CA ALA A 161 -5.79 13.27 -5.67
C ALA A 161 -6.31 12.11 -4.81
N ILE A 162 -5.76 10.90 -4.98
CA ILE A 162 -6.09 9.72 -4.17
C ILE A 162 -5.74 9.94 -2.71
N ILE A 163 -4.56 10.49 -2.41
CA ILE A 163 -4.13 10.81 -1.04
C ILE A 163 -5.11 11.78 -0.38
N LYS A 164 -5.49 12.84 -1.08
CA LYS A 164 -6.43 13.85 -0.57
C LYS A 164 -7.80 13.25 -0.25
N GLU A 165 -8.32 12.40 -1.12
CA GLU A 165 -9.62 11.72 -0.91
C GLU A 165 -9.54 10.78 0.30
N THR A 166 -8.52 9.94 0.36
CA THR A 166 -8.31 8.97 1.46
C THR A 166 -8.09 9.69 2.79
N GLN A 167 -7.30 10.79 2.80
CA GLN A 167 -7.11 11.60 4.00
C GLN A 167 -8.43 12.20 4.51
N ALA A 168 -9.28 12.67 3.61
CA ALA A 168 -10.58 13.21 4.02
C ALA A 168 -11.46 12.14 4.70
N SER A 169 -11.44 10.91 4.17
CA SER A 169 -12.15 9.77 4.77
C SER A 169 -11.58 9.39 6.14
N ILE A 170 -10.25 9.34 6.27
CA ILE A 170 -9.57 9.07 7.56
C ILE A 170 -9.94 10.16 8.58
N THR A 171 -9.90 11.42 8.17
CA THR A 171 -10.23 12.55 9.05
C THR A 171 -11.68 12.47 9.52
N ALA A 172 -12.63 12.16 8.64
CA ALA A 172 -14.03 12.02 9.00
C ALA A 172 -14.29 10.91 10.03
N VAL A 173 -13.56 9.78 9.90
CA VAL A 173 -13.59 8.70 10.90
C VAL A 173 -12.98 9.17 12.21
N ASN A 174 -11.80 9.80 12.17
CA ASN A 174 -11.10 10.28 13.36
C ASN A 174 -11.94 11.27 14.17
N ASP A 175 -12.53 12.26 13.51
CA ASP A 175 -13.36 13.29 14.15
C ASP A 175 -14.54 12.65 14.90
N LYS A 176 -15.15 11.61 14.34
CA LYS A 176 -16.26 10.88 14.94
C LYS A 176 -15.83 10.07 16.15
N VAL A 177 -14.75 9.30 16.00
CA VAL A 177 -14.18 8.44 17.06
C VAL A 177 -13.66 9.27 18.23
N ALA A 178 -12.93 10.35 17.94
CA ALA A 178 -12.33 11.22 18.96
C ALA A 178 -13.39 11.99 19.77
N SER A 179 -14.54 12.34 19.18
CA SER A 179 -15.62 13.01 19.90
C SER A 179 -16.21 12.15 21.02
N ASP A 180 -16.21 10.83 20.86
CA ASP A 180 -16.83 9.87 21.74
C ASP A 180 -15.80 9.19 22.66
N GLU A 181 -14.49 9.44 22.48
CA GLU A 181 -13.38 8.78 23.16
C GLU A 181 -13.49 7.25 23.11
N THR A 182 -14.02 6.70 22.00
CA THR A 182 -14.34 5.28 21.86
C THR A 182 -13.11 4.40 22.05
N SER A 183 -13.20 3.45 22.97
CA SER A 183 -12.12 2.53 23.27
C SER A 183 -12.19 1.25 22.43
N ALA A 184 -11.03 0.78 21.95
CA ALA A 184 -10.95 -0.40 21.11
C ALA A 184 -9.79 -1.33 21.45
N MET A 185 -9.92 -2.60 21.07
CA MET A 185 -8.83 -3.57 21.01
C MET A 185 -8.67 -4.08 19.57
N MET A 186 -7.42 -4.11 19.09
CA MET A 186 -7.07 -4.78 17.85
C MET A 186 -6.48 -6.15 18.15
N LEU A 187 -7.16 -7.19 17.72
CA LEU A 187 -6.85 -8.58 18.01
C LEU A 187 -6.61 -9.36 16.72
N MET A 188 -5.69 -10.32 16.79
CA MET A 188 -5.48 -11.30 15.73
C MET A 188 -5.46 -12.70 16.33
N ASN A 189 -6.34 -13.58 15.86
CA ASN A 189 -6.24 -14.99 16.20
C ASN A 189 -5.35 -15.75 15.21
N ASN A 190 -4.63 -16.73 15.72
CA ASN A 190 -3.86 -17.70 14.95
C ASN A 190 -4.11 -19.08 15.61
N GLY A 191 -5.05 -19.82 15.08
CA GLY A 191 -5.64 -20.94 15.78
C GLY A 191 -6.29 -20.47 17.09
N ASN A 192 -5.90 -21.06 18.21
CA ASN A 192 -6.42 -20.72 19.53
C ASN A 192 -5.65 -19.58 20.23
N ASN A 193 -4.55 -19.10 19.66
CA ASN A 193 -3.79 -18.01 20.24
C ASN A 193 -4.38 -16.66 19.82
N ILE A 194 -4.52 -15.75 20.77
CA ILE A 194 -4.98 -14.38 20.55
C ILE A 194 -3.82 -13.43 20.80
N ALA A 195 -3.45 -12.66 19.81
CA ALA A 195 -2.46 -11.60 19.92
C ALA A 195 -3.16 -10.24 19.87
N MET A 196 -2.81 -9.35 20.81
CA MET A 196 -3.26 -7.97 20.85
C MET A 196 -2.18 -7.07 20.23
N PHE A 197 -2.64 -6.09 19.47
CA PHE A 197 -1.81 -5.09 18.81
C PHE A 197 -2.19 -3.70 19.31
N ASN A 198 -1.20 -2.95 19.75
CA ASN A 198 -1.34 -1.63 20.35
C ASN A 198 -0.76 -0.55 19.41
N LYS A 199 -0.75 0.71 19.86
CA LYS A 199 0.03 1.79 19.24
C LYS A 199 1.47 1.34 18.99
N GLY A 200 2.08 1.82 17.90
CA GLY A 200 3.41 1.40 17.49
C GLY A 200 3.49 -0.01 16.88
N SER A 201 2.36 -0.70 16.70
CA SER A 201 2.29 -1.99 16.01
C SER A 201 1.92 -1.83 14.54
N ARG A 202 1.99 -2.92 13.77
CA ARG A 202 1.57 -2.93 12.36
C ARG A 202 0.09 -2.57 12.11
N PHE A 203 -0.72 -2.48 13.13
CA PHE A 203 -2.14 -2.10 13.07
C PHE A 203 -2.42 -0.81 13.83
N SER A 204 -1.39 0.00 14.05
CA SER A 204 -1.50 1.26 14.80
C SER A 204 -2.43 2.27 14.16
N ILE A 205 -2.73 2.15 12.87
CA ILE A 205 -3.68 2.99 12.14
C ILE A 205 -5.02 3.14 12.87
N ILE A 206 -5.48 2.08 13.58
CA ILE A 206 -6.71 2.12 14.39
C ILE A 206 -6.62 3.20 15.48
N PHE A 207 -5.46 3.32 16.11
CA PHE A 207 -5.26 4.20 17.26
C PHE A 207 -4.68 5.57 16.86
N ASP A 208 -3.72 5.56 15.93
CA ASP A 208 -2.94 6.75 15.59
C ASP A 208 -3.61 7.60 14.50
N ASP A 209 -4.30 6.97 13.55
CA ASP A 209 -4.93 7.65 12.42
C ASP A 209 -6.47 7.70 12.56
N PHE A 210 -7.12 6.60 13.00
CA PHE A 210 -8.58 6.55 13.21
C PHE A 210 -9.04 7.06 14.57
N GLY A 211 -8.12 7.25 15.54
CA GLY A 211 -8.37 7.97 16.77
C GLY A 211 -8.93 7.14 17.95
N PHE A 212 -9.04 5.80 17.82
CA PHE A 212 -9.52 4.97 18.93
C PHE A 212 -8.58 5.01 20.15
N VAL A 213 -9.18 4.97 21.35
CA VAL A 213 -8.45 4.83 22.60
C VAL A 213 -8.12 3.35 22.83
N GLU A 214 -6.89 3.04 23.23
CA GLU A 214 -6.50 1.66 23.52
C GLU A 214 -7.19 1.13 24.79
N SER A 215 -7.95 0.03 24.68
CA SER A 215 -8.45 -0.71 25.86
C SER A 215 -7.36 -1.62 26.42
N LYS A 216 -7.10 -1.52 27.73
CA LYS A 216 -6.08 -2.32 28.43
C LYS A 216 -6.64 -2.89 29.72
N SER A 217 -6.32 -4.14 30.02
CA SER A 217 -6.60 -4.71 31.33
C SER A 217 -5.75 -4.01 32.41
N ALA A 218 -6.38 -3.69 33.53
CA ALA A 218 -5.69 -3.15 34.69
C ALA A 218 -5.11 -4.26 35.60
N THR A 219 -5.61 -5.46 35.50
CA THR A 219 -5.32 -6.54 36.44
C THR A 219 -4.61 -7.73 35.80
N VAL A 220 -4.83 -7.98 34.51
CA VAL A 220 -4.25 -9.12 33.78
C VAL A 220 -3.10 -8.61 32.89
N ALA A 221 -1.90 -9.17 33.07
CA ALA A 221 -0.75 -8.81 32.23
C ALA A 221 -0.72 -9.62 30.93
N PRO A 222 -0.42 -8.96 29.77
CA PRO A 222 -0.21 -9.69 28.53
C PRO A 222 1.16 -10.35 28.51
N ILE A 223 1.30 -11.44 27.76
CA ILE A 223 2.59 -12.08 27.47
C ILE A 223 3.21 -11.38 26.27
N LYS A 224 4.35 -10.72 26.46
CA LYS A 224 5.07 -10.03 25.38
C LYS A 224 5.47 -11.02 24.27
N GLY A 225 5.15 -10.68 23.04
CA GLY A 225 5.47 -11.48 21.86
C GLY A 225 6.04 -10.63 20.73
N THR A 226 6.81 -11.26 19.85
CA THR A 226 7.43 -10.61 18.68
C THR A 226 6.40 -10.13 17.64
N HIS A 227 5.24 -10.79 17.63
CA HIS A 227 4.15 -10.53 16.66
C HIS A 227 2.84 -10.18 17.35
N GLY A 228 2.88 -9.25 18.29
CA GLY A 228 1.79 -8.88 19.17
C GLY A 228 1.91 -9.52 20.55
N ASN A 229 1.23 -8.93 21.53
CA ASN A 229 1.21 -9.46 22.89
C ASN A 229 0.13 -10.54 23.03
N LEU A 230 0.50 -11.73 23.47
CA LEU A 230 -0.49 -12.78 23.71
C LEU A 230 -1.36 -12.43 24.92
N ILE A 231 -2.67 -12.60 24.77
CA ILE A 231 -3.66 -12.32 25.79
C ILE A 231 -4.65 -13.49 25.93
N SER A 232 -5.33 -13.53 27.06
CA SER A 232 -6.44 -14.46 27.31
C SER A 232 -7.80 -13.76 27.16
N PHE A 233 -8.88 -14.53 27.23
CA PHE A 233 -10.23 -13.98 27.25
C PHE A 233 -10.54 -13.20 28.53
N GLU A 234 -9.91 -13.57 29.66
CA GLU A 234 -9.99 -12.82 30.91
C GLU A 234 -9.39 -11.42 30.75
N TYR A 235 -8.28 -11.29 29.97
CA TYR A 235 -7.72 -9.99 29.64
C TYR A 235 -8.73 -9.11 28.89
N ILE A 236 -9.41 -9.67 27.90
CA ILE A 236 -10.42 -8.96 27.09
C ILE A 236 -11.59 -8.53 27.97
N ALA A 237 -12.09 -9.45 28.84
CA ALA A 237 -13.19 -9.16 29.74
C ALA A 237 -12.86 -8.06 30.76
N ASP A 238 -11.64 -8.07 31.34
CA ASP A 238 -11.18 -7.05 32.28
C ASP A 238 -10.92 -5.69 31.62
N ALA A 239 -10.41 -5.68 30.40
CA ALA A 239 -10.16 -4.46 29.63
C ALA A 239 -11.44 -3.73 29.19
N LYS A 240 -12.58 -4.43 29.12
CA LYS A 240 -13.93 -3.89 28.80
C LYS A 240 -13.94 -2.99 27.55
N PRO A 241 -13.41 -3.44 26.40
CA PRO A 241 -13.42 -2.62 25.18
C PRO A 241 -14.84 -2.32 24.72
N GLU A 242 -15.04 -1.13 24.14
CA GLU A 242 -16.29 -0.74 23.48
C GLU A 242 -16.36 -1.27 22.05
N VAL A 243 -15.19 -1.53 21.45
CA VAL A 243 -15.05 -2.16 20.13
C VAL A 243 -13.98 -3.24 20.15
N LEU A 244 -14.28 -4.38 19.52
CA LEU A 244 -13.32 -5.44 19.23
C LEU A 244 -13.13 -5.57 17.73
N TYR A 245 -11.92 -5.26 17.24
CA TYR A 245 -11.49 -5.54 15.88
C TYR A 245 -10.73 -6.86 15.86
N VAL A 246 -11.25 -7.85 15.13
CA VAL A 246 -10.71 -9.20 15.12
C VAL A 246 -10.26 -9.58 13.71
N LEU A 247 -8.96 -9.80 13.56
CA LEU A 247 -8.36 -10.31 12.33
C LEU A 247 -8.16 -11.82 12.42
N ASP A 248 -8.74 -12.57 11.49
CA ASP A 248 -8.49 -14.00 11.37
C ASP A 248 -7.28 -14.27 10.47
N ARG A 249 -6.15 -14.65 11.10
CA ARG A 249 -4.92 -14.91 10.35
C ARG A 249 -5.00 -16.20 9.54
N GLU A 250 -5.68 -17.23 10.00
CA GLU A 250 -5.79 -18.48 9.25
C GLU A 250 -6.59 -18.29 7.97
N LYS A 251 -7.64 -17.46 8.01
CA LYS A 251 -8.39 -17.03 6.84
C LYS A 251 -7.50 -16.19 5.91
N ALA A 252 -6.76 -15.22 6.46
CA ALA A 252 -5.88 -14.37 5.67
C ALA A 252 -4.87 -15.16 4.85
N ILE A 253 -4.28 -16.22 5.41
CA ILE A 253 -3.27 -17.05 4.74
C ILE A 253 -3.84 -18.28 4.03
N GLY A 254 -5.16 -18.37 3.86
CA GLY A 254 -5.84 -19.45 3.14
C GLY A 254 -5.73 -20.84 3.77
N LYS A 255 -5.46 -20.91 5.09
CA LYS A 255 -5.37 -22.20 5.81
C LYS A 255 -6.74 -22.77 6.21
N SER A 256 -7.72 -21.91 6.39
CA SER A 256 -9.09 -22.28 6.76
C SER A 256 -10.06 -21.19 6.33
N GLU A 257 -11.37 -21.47 6.37
CA GLU A 257 -12.43 -20.48 6.16
C GLU A 257 -12.53 -19.45 7.30
N GLY A 258 -11.73 -19.63 8.35
CA GLY A 258 -11.69 -18.79 9.52
C GLY A 258 -12.45 -19.39 10.70
N ARG A 259 -11.93 -19.14 11.90
CA ARG A 259 -12.52 -19.61 13.17
C ARG A 259 -12.75 -18.49 14.16
N ALA A 260 -12.43 -17.26 13.80
CA ALA A 260 -12.50 -16.14 14.72
C ALA A 260 -13.89 -16.02 15.36
N GLN A 261 -14.96 -16.07 14.56
CA GLN A 261 -16.34 -15.98 15.11
C GLN A 261 -16.62 -17.04 16.15
N GLN A 262 -16.28 -18.30 15.88
CA GLN A 262 -16.48 -19.39 16.83
C GLN A 262 -15.61 -19.24 18.09
N LEU A 263 -14.37 -18.76 17.93
CA LEU A 263 -13.44 -18.58 19.04
C LEU A 263 -13.89 -17.47 20.00
N PHE A 264 -14.43 -16.37 19.45
CA PHE A 264 -14.89 -15.22 20.24
C PHE A 264 -16.34 -15.35 20.73
N ASP A 265 -17.05 -16.41 20.36
CA ASP A 265 -18.36 -16.75 20.92
C ASP A 265 -18.19 -17.50 22.25
N ASN A 266 -17.95 -16.75 23.31
CA ASN A 266 -17.77 -17.29 24.64
C ASN A 266 -18.26 -16.31 25.75
N PRO A 267 -18.56 -16.79 26.98
CA PRO A 267 -19.15 -15.95 28.02
C PRO A 267 -18.29 -14.72 28.42
N LEU A 268 -16.97 -14.84 28.39
CA LEU A 268 -16.07 -13.73 28.77
C LEU A 268 -16.13 -12.58 27.73
N VAL A 269 -16.15 -12.90 26.45
CA VAL A 269 -16.33 -11.92 25.40
C VAL A 269 -17.74 -11.34 25.43
N ALA A 270 -18.77 -12.19 25.63
CA ALA A 270 -20.17 -11.77 25.69
C ALA A 270 -20.45 -10.75 26.82
N ALA A 271 -19.62 -10.75 27.87
CA ALA A 271 -19.72 -9.82 28.99
C ALA A 271 -19.12 -8.42 28.68
N THR A 272 -18.41 -8.25 27.55
CA THR A 272 -17.81 -6.97 27.20
C THR A 272 -18.82 -5.96 26.63
N PRO A 273 -18.61 -4.66 26.79
CA PRO A 273 -19.42 -3.63 26.12
C PRO A 273 -19.48 -3.84 24.60
N ALA A 274 -18.37 -4.20 23.98
CA ALA A 274 -18.29 -4.49 22.54
C ALA A 274 -19.30 -5.56 22.10
N ALA A 275 -19.40 -6.68 22.84
CA ALA A 275 -20.35 -7.73 22.51
C ALA A 275 -21.81 -7.31 22.76
N GLN A 276 -22.06 -6.61 23.85
CA GLN A 276 -23.40 -6.15 24.24
C GLN A 276 -23.99 -5.13 23.25
N HIS A 277 -23.14 -4.33 22.61
CA HIS A 277 -23.55 -3.33 21.61
C HIS A 277 -23.40 -3.82 20.16
N GLY A 278 -22.96 -5.06 19.93
CA GLY A 278 -22.75 -5.60 18.59
C GLY A 278 -21.51 -5.07 17.87
N ASN A 279 -20.55 -4.51 18.60
CA ASN A 279 -19.34 -3.88 18.09
C ASN A 279 -18.15 -4.86 18.03
N ILE A 280 -18.38 -6.13 17.71
CA ILE A 280 -17.32 -7.08 17.36
C ILE A 280 -17.24 -7.14 15.85
N VAL A 281 -16.17 -6.59 15.28
CA VAL A 281 -15.95 -6.53 13.83
C VAL A 281 -14.89 -7.55 13.43
N TYR A 282 -15.30 -8.49 12.58
CA TYR A 282 -14.36 -9.39 11.90
C TYR A 282 -13.88 -8.71 10.64
N LEU A 283 -12.59 -8.40 10.62
CA LEU A 283 -11.95 -7.54 9.62
C LEU A 283 -11.76 -8.24 8.27
N ASP A 284 -11.73 -7.46 7.18
CA ASP A 284 -11.30 -7.95 5.86
C ASP A 284 -9.83 -8.40 5.93
N SER A 285 -9.65 -9.73 6.02
CA SER A 285 -8.34 -10.33 6.22
C SER A 285 -7.35 -10.04 5.10
N SER A 286 -7.81 -9.82 3.87
CA SER A 286 -6.95 -9.49 2.74
C SER A 286 -6.46 -8.04 2.80
N ALA A 287 -7.34 -7.10 3.10
CA ALA A 287 -6.99 -5.68 3.23
C ALA A 287 -6.03 -5.46 4.41
N TRP A 288 -6.36 -6.00 5.60
CA TRP A 288 -5.58 -5.76 6.81
C TRP A 288 -4.26 -6.54 6.89
N TYR A 289 -4.17 -7.72 6.29
CA TYR A 289 -3.02 -8.61 6.48
C TYR A 289 -2.13 -8.77 5.24
N LEU A 290 -2.71 -8.76 4.03
CA LEU A 290 -1.99 -9.09 2.80
C LEU A 290 -1.65 -7.86 1.96
N ALA A 291 -2.57 -6.90 1.86
CA ALA A 291 -2.46 -5.73 1.00
C ALA A 291 -2.34 -4.41 1.79
N GLY A 292 -1.85 -4.47 3.04
CA GLY A 292 -1.68 -3.28 3.86
C GLY A 292 -0.92 -2.17 3.14
N GLY A 293 -1.40 -0.93 3.24
CA GLY A 293 -0.85 0.24 2.54
C GLY A 293 -1.32 0.41 1.10
N GLY A 294 -2.16 -0.50 0.56
CA GLY A 294 -2.82 -0.32 -0.72
C GLY A 294 -4.01 0.66 -0.62
N VAL A 295 -4.39 1.26 -1.73
CA VAL A 295 -5.49 2.24 -1.78
C VAL A 295 -6.82 1.59 -1.46
N THR A 296 -7.21 0.55 -2.22
CA THR A 296 -8.45 -0.19 -1.98
C THR A 296 -8.44 -0.87 -0.62
N ALA A 297 -7.27 -1.37 -0.18
CA ALA A 297 -7.11 -1.95 1.14
C ALA A 297 -7.46 -0.96 2.25
N ILE A 298 -6.94 0.28 2.21
CA ILE A 298 -7.24 1.31 3.21
C ILE A 298 -8.74 1.68 3.18
N HIS A 299 -9.36 1.79 2.01
CA HIS A 299 -10.81 2.05 1.92
C HIS A 299 -11.65 0.90 2.51
N ARG A 300 -11.23 -0.36 2.33
CA ARG A 300 -11.88 -1.51 3.00
C ARG A 300 -11.66 -1.49 4.51
N MET A 301 -10.47 -1.09 4.97
CA MET A 301 -10.19 -0.88 6.39
C MET A 301 -11.12 0.19 6.98
N LEU A 302 -11.31 1.33 6.30
CA LEU A 302 -12.26 2.36 6.68
C LEU A 302 -13.70 1.82 6.74
N SER A 303 -14.12 1.03 5.75
CA SER A 303 -15.45 0.40 5.76
C SER A 303 -15.64 -0.56 6.93
N ASP A 304 -14.60 -1.27 7.36
CA ASP A 304 -14.68 -2.11 8.57
C ASP A 304 -14.87 -1.26 9.84
N ILE A 305 -14.18 -0.11 9.92
CA ILE A 305 -14.30 0.83 11.06
C ILE A 305 -15.68 1.48 11.10
N GLU A 306 -16.20 1.92 9.96
CA GLU A 306 -17.50 2.59 9.85
C GLU A 306 -18.68 1.77 10.38
N ARG A 307 -18.54 0.45 10.50
CA ARG A 307 -19.57 -0.41 11.10
C ARG A 307 -19.79 -0.13 12.59
N THR A 308 -18.84 0.46 13.28
CA THR A 308 -18.88 0.70 14.74
C THR A 308 -19.05 2.16 15.12
N ILE A 309 -19.00 3.07 14.14
CA ILE A 309 -19.18 4.50 14.33
C ILE A 309 -20.46 4.93 13.59
N GLN A 310 -21.59 4.93 14.25
CA GLN A 310 -22.87 5.37 13.70
C GLN A 310 -23.18 6.83 14.05
#